data_251567b3ac370e944b31206c38c55c72
#
_entry.id   251567b3ac370e944b31206c38c55c72
#
_cell.length_a   1.000
_cell.length_b   1.000
_cell.length_c   1.000
_cell.angle_alpha   90.00
_cell.angle_beta   90.00
_cell.angle_gamma   90.00
#
_symmetry.space_group_name_H-M   'P 1'
#
loop_
_entity.id
_entity.type
_entity.pdbx_description
1 polymer ?
#
loop_
_entity_poly.entity_id
_entity_poly.type
_entity_poly.pdbx_seq_one_letter_code
_entity_poly.pdbx_strand_id
1 'polypeptide(L)'
;MARYTNEFLPTTLYVMAGIGVLIISFLVDIRIPILPPVARLLGLAVVLTGMTLVVWSARHLEGAFHGEVEPRMDVLITSGPYRFVRHPVYLGMTIALIGLTIAFRSWLGLLGVFVFFLPSEIYRAKSEEKALTTKFGSEWEKYKSRTGFMMPHVRRSVDR
;
A
#
# COMPACT_ATOMS: atom_id res chain seq x y z
N MET A 1 -24.10 13.10 -13.25
CA MET A 1 -23.20 12.31 -14.13
C MET A 1 -21.70 12.68 -14.04
N ALA A 2 -21.28 13.65 -13.25
CA ALA A 2 -19.87 14.14 -13.21
C ALA A 2 -19.00 13.52 -12.08
N ARG A 3 -19.44 12.51 -11.36
CA ARG A 3 -18.70 11.91 -10.22
C ARG A 3 -17.80 10.73 -10.58
N TYR A 4 -18.04 10.04 -11.68
CA TYR A 4 -17.34 8.80 -12.03
C TYR A 4 -15.93 8.96 -12.62
N THR A 5 -15.55 10.14 -13.09
CA THR A 5 -14.27 10.35 -13.78
C THR A 5 -13.06 10.50 -12.84
N ASN A 6 -13.26 10.81 -11.56
CA ASN A 6 -12.15 11.04 -10.63
C ASN A 6 -11.68 9.76 -9.89
N GLU A 7 -12.41 8.66 -9.96
CA GLU A 7 -12.09 7.44 -9.20
C GLU A 7 -11.16 6.50 -9.97
N PHE A 8 -11.26 6.48 -11.29
CA PHE A 8 -10.40 5.67 -12.14
C PHE A 8 -8.95 6.17 -12.16
N LEU A 9 -8.74 7.48 -12.10
CA LEU A 9 -7.41 8.08 -12.21
C LEU A 9 -6.42 7.61 -11.12
N PRO A 10 -6.76 7.64 -9.82
CA PRO A 10 -5.86 7.14 -8.77
C PRO A 10 -5.52 5.67 -8.93
N THR A 11 -6.50 4.84 -9.30
CA THR A 11 -6.30 3.41 -9.52
C THR A 11 -5.40 3.15 -10.72
N THR A 12 -5.67 3.83 -11.85
CA THR A 12 -4.88 3.68 -13.07
C THR A 12 -3.43 4.10 -12.85
N LEU A 13 -3.19 5.25 -12.22
CA LEU A 13 -1.84 5.73 -11.92
C LEU A 13 -1.06 4.74 -11.05
N TYR A 14 -1.68 4.22 -10.01
CA TYR A 14 -1.11 3.25 -9.11
C TYR A 14 -0.71 1.94 -9.84
N VAL A 15 -1.61 1.37 -10.66
CA VAL A 15 -1.34 0.15 -11.43
C VAL A 15 -0.23 0.39 -12.45
N MET A 16 -0.29 1.50 -13.20
CA MET A 16 0.73 1.85 -14.19
C MET A 16 2.09 2.10 -13.56
N ALA A 17 2.15 2.74 -12.39
CA ALA A 17 3.39 2.93 -11.65
C ALA A 17 4.01 1.59 -11.22
N GLY A 18 3.20 0.65 -10.71
CA GLY A 18 3.67 -0.69 -10.34
C GLY A 18 4.21 -1.47 -11.53
N ILE A 19 3.48 -1.48 -12.64
CA ILE A 19 3.92 -2.12 -13.89
C ILE A 19 5.21 -1.46 -14.40
N GLY A 20 5.29 -0.14 -14.41
CA GLY A 20 6.48 0.60 -14.83
C GLY A 20 7.72 0.26 -14.01
N VAL A 21 7.59 0.14 -12.69
CA VAL A 21 8.67 -0.30 -11.79
C VAL A 21 9.15 -1.70 -12.15
N LEU A 22 8.24 -2.64 -12.43
CA LEU A 22 8.60 -4.01 -12.83
C LEU A 22 9.31 -4.04 -14.18
N ILE A 23 8.80 -3.31 -15.17
CA ILE A 23 9.41 -3.21 -16.50
C ILE A 23 10.83 -2.63 -16.39
N ILE A 24 11.00 -1.52 -15.68
CA ILE A 24 12.33 -0.90 -15.50
C ILE A 24 13.28 -1.87 -14.76
N SER A 25 12.78 -2.57 -13.74
CA SER A 25 13.57 -3.53 -12.97
C SER A 25 14.08 -4.70 -13.82
N PHE A 26 13.31 -5.09 -14.83
CA PHE A 26 13.65 -6.19 -15.71
C PHE A 26 14.54 -5.75 -16.89
N LEU A 27 14.21 -4.62 -17.52
CA LEU A 27 14.86 -4.18 -18.76
C LEU A 27 16.17 -3.42 -18.55
N VAL A 28 16.32 -2.69 -17.42
CA VAL A 28 17.46 -1.82 -17.20
C VAL A 28 18.49 -2.50 -16.31
N ASP A 29 19.72 -2.67 -16.82
CA ASP A 29 20.79 -3.44 -16.15
C ASP A 29 21.69 -2.56 -15.25
N ILE A 30 21.08 -1.77 -14.36
CA ILE A 30 21.78 -1.07 -13.28
C ILE A 30 21.59 -1.86 -12.00
N ARG A 31 22.54 -2.79 -11.72
CA ARG A 31 22.35 -3.80 -10.67
C ARG A 31 22.90 -3.38 -9.31
N ILE A 32 22.16 -3.71 -8.27
CA ILE A 32 22.63 -3.66 -6.89
C ILE A 32 23.77 -4.69 -6.73
N PRO A 33 24.93 -4.33 -6.12
CA PRO A 33 26.09 -5.20 -6.01
C PRO A 33 25.92 -6.26 -4.90
N ILE A 34 24.91 -7.11 -5.04
CA ILE A 34 24.63 -8.25 -4.17
C ILE A 34 24.73 -9.54 -5.00
N LEU A 35 25.22 -10.62 -4.42
CA LEU A 35 25.25 -11.93 -5.07
C LEU A 35 23.84 -12.34 -5.52
N PRO A 36 23.64 -12.79 -6.78
CA PRO A 36 22.31 -13.09 -7.31
C PRO A 36 21.49 -14.07 -6.44
N PRO A 37 22.01 -15.18 -5.91
CA PRO A 37 21.24 -16.07 -5.07
C PRO A 37 20.80 -15.41 -3.75
N VAL A 38 21.66 -14.58 -3.16
CA VAL A 38 21.34 -13.84 -1.92
C VAL A 38 20.26 -12.82 -2.18
N ALA A 39 20.37 -12.04 -3.26
CA ALA A 39 19.33 -11.06 -3.64
C ALA A 39 17.99 -11.72 -3.89
N ARG A 40 17.94 -12.87 -4.57
CA ARG A 40 16.71 -13.63 -4.80
C ARG A 40 16.09 -14.13 -3.51
N LEU A 41 16.91 -14.68 -2.61
CA LEU A 41 16.41 -15.19 -1.32
C LEU A 41 15.87 -14.06 -0.45
N LEU A 42 16.61 -12.97 -0.29
CA LEU A 42 16.20 -11.78 0.46
C LEU A 42 14.94 -11.14 -0.17
N GLY A 43 14.96 -10.95 -1.48
CA GLY A 43 13.82 -10.39 -2.21
C GLY A 43 12.57 -11.25 -2.04
N LEU A 44 12.68 -12.57 -2.16
CA LEU A 44 11.56 -13.49 -1.94
C LEU A 44 11.02 -13.41 -0.50
N ALA A 45 11.89 -13.35 0.50
CA ALA A 45 11.47 -13.22 1.89
C ALA A 45 10.67 -11.90 2.11
N VAL A 46 11.14 -10.80 1.52
CA VAL A 46 10.44 -9.51 1.59
C VAL A 46 9.11 -9.55 0.83
N VAL A 47 9.06 -10.18 -0.36
CA VAL A 47 7.79 -10.39 -1.10
C VAL A 47 6.79 -11.17 -0.27
N LEU A 48 7.21 -12.29 0.32
CA LEU A 48 6.33 -13.13 1.15
C LEU A 48 5.81 -12.35 2.36
N THR A 49 6.64 -11.53 3.01
CA THR A 49 6.22 -10.67 4.11
C THR A 49 5.15 -9.68 3.66
N GLY A 50 5.37 -8.97 2.55
CA GLY A 50 4.38 -8.04 1.99
C GLY A 50 3.08 -8.72 1.60
N MET A 51 3.16 -9.86 0.90
CA MET A 51 1.98 -10.63 0.49
C MET A 51 1.21 -11.21 1.67
N THR A 52 1.89 -11.64 2.74
CA THR A 52 1.24 -12.08 3.98
C THR A 52 0.42 -10.95 4.58
N LEU A 53 0.96 -9.73 4.61
CA LEU A 53 0.22 -8.56 5.10
C LEU A 53 -0.97 -8.24 4.20
N VAL A 54 -0.83 -8.32 2.88
CA VAL A 54 -1.94 -8.13 1.92
C VAL A 54 -3.05 -9.14 2.17
N VAL A 55 -2.71 -10.43 2.23
CA VAL A 55 -3.68 -11.51 2.44
C VAL A 55 -4.37 -11.38 3.81
N TRP A 56 -3.61 -11.08 4.86
CA TRP A 56 -4.16 -10.85 6.20
C TRP A 56 -5.14 -9.68 6.20
N SER A 57 -4.79 -8.58 5.53
CA SER A 57 -5.65 -7.39 5.40
C SER A 57 -6.92 -7.69 4.60
N ALA A 58 -6.77 -8.36 3.46
CA ALA A 58 -7.89 -8.71 2.59
C ALA A 58 -8.93 -9.60 3.30
N ARG A 59 -8.47 -10.56 4.12
CA ARG A 59 -9.36 -11.42 4.90
C ARG A 59 -10.20 -10.65 5.93
N HIS A 60 -9.73 -9.49 6.41
CA HIS A 60 -10.48 -8.64 7.34
C HIS A 60 -11.41 -7.66 6.63
N LEU A 61 -11.23 -7.45 5.33
CA LEU A 61 -12.11 -6.60 4.53
C LEU A 61 -13.40 -7.32 4.02
N GLU A 62 -13.50 -8.65 4.18
CA GLU A 62 -14.70 -9.46 3.87
C GLU A 62 -15.54 -8.94 2.69
N GLY A 63 -15.01 -9.07 1.47
CA GLY A 63 -15.73 -8.73 0.25
C GLY A 63 -15.71 -7.27 -0.19
N ALA A 64 -15.13 -6.35 0.60
CA ALA A 64 -14.97 -4.95 0.18
C ALA A 64 -13.80 -4.74 -0.80
N PHE A 65 -12.99 -5.76 -1.06
CA PHE A 65 -11.82 -5.66 -1.93
C PHE A 65 -12.18 -5.82 -3.41
N HIS A 66 -12.86 -4.80 -3.97
CA HIS A 66 -13.18 -4.76 -5.40
C HIS A 66 -12.43 -3.67 -6.18
N GLY A 67 -11.35 -3.12 -5.60
CA GLY A 67 -10.51 -2.15 -6.31
C GLY A 67 -11.12 -0.74 -6.49
N GLU A 68 -12.30 -0.49 -5.96
CA GLU A 68 -12.96 0.81 -6.02
C GLU A 68 -12.59 1.69 -4.82
N VAL A 69 -12.61 3.01 -5.02
CA VAL A 69 -12.30 4.01 -3.99
C VAL A 69 -13.48 4.21 -3.02
N GLU A 70 -14.69 3.85 -3.45
CA GLU A 70 -15.88 3.98 -2.61
C GLU A 70 -16.02 2.84 -1.60
N PRO A 71 -16.23 3.16 -0.31
CA PRO A 71 -16.49 2.15 0.73
C PRO A 71 -17.84 1.48 0.48
N ARG A 72 -17.84 0.20 0.13
CA ARG A 72 -19.07 -0.59 -0.06
C ARG A 72 -19.62 -1.19 1.23
N MET A 73 -18.83 -1.14 2.31
CA MET A 73 -19.23 -1.69 3.61
C MET A 73 -20.01 -0.67 4.44
N ASP A 74 -21.02 -1.13 5.14
CA ASP A 74 -21.79 -0.31 6.08
C ASP A 74 -21.12 -0.20 7.46
N VAL A 75 -20.02 -0.93 7.67
CA VAL A 75 -19.26 -0.98 8.92
C VAL A 75 -17.80 -0.62 8.66
N LEU A 76 -17.26 0.26 9.50
CA LEU A 76 -15.85 0.62 9.46
C LEU A 76 -14.99 -0.52 10.04
N ILE A 77 -14.09 -1.10 9.23
CA ILE A 77 -13.18 -2.16 9.66
C ILE A 77 -12.00 -1.56 10.40
N THR A 78 -11.86 -1.92 11.67
CA THR A 78 -10.78 -1.45 12.57
C THR A 78 -10.02 -2.59 13.26
N SER A 79 -10.29 -3.84 12.86
CA SER A 79 -9.72 -5.05 13.44
C SER A 79 -8.51 -5.58 12.65
N GLY A 80 -7.84 -6.60 13.16
CA GLY A 80 -6.68 -7.20 12.50
C GLY A 80 -5.56 -6.20 12.23
N PRO A 81 -4.98 -6.17 11.03
CA PRO A 81 -3.92 -5.23 10.67
C PRO A 81 -4.38 -3.77 10.69
N TYR A 82 -5.70 -3.51 10.50
CA TYR A 82 -6.30 -2.17 10.53
C TYR A 82 -6.27 -1.52 11.92
N ARG A 83 -6.04 -2.28 12.99
CA ARG A 83 -5.82 -1.71 14.33
C ARG A 83 -4.50 -0.96 14.46
N PHE A 84 -3.51 -1.23 13.59
CA PHE A 84 -2.17 -0.64 13.65
C PHE A 84 -1.98 0.46 12.63
N VAL A 85 -2.43 0.20 11.37
CA VAL A 85 -2.32 1.13 10.25
C VAL A 85 -3.61 1.14 9.46
N ARG A 86 -3.95 2.30 8.87
CA ARG A 86 -5.20 2.45 8.11
C ARG A 86 -5.14 1.81 6.72
N HIS A 87 -3.94 1.72 6.14
CA HIS A 87 -3.74 1.22 4.78
C HIS A 87 -2.77 0.03 4.72
N PRO A 88 -3.07 -1.08 5.42
CA PRO A 88 -2.15 -2.22 5.50
C PRO A 88 -2.00 -2.96 4.17
N VAL A 89 -3.01 -2.95 3.29
CA VAL A 89 -2.93 -3.53 1.94
C VAL A 89 -1.88 -2.79 1.13
N TYR A 90 -1.93 -1.45 1.09
CA TYR A 90 -0.97 -0.63 0.36
C TYR A 90 0.45 -0.81 0.92
N LEU A 91 0.60 -0.80 2.25
CA LEU A 91 1.88 -1.10 2.89
C LEU A 91 2.43 -2.47 2.45
N GLY A 92 1.59 -3.50 2.43
CA GLY A 92 1.98 -4.83 2.00
C GLY A 92 2.41 -4.89 0.53
N MET A 93 1.72 -4.16 -0.34
CA MET A 93 2.06 -4.08 -1.76
C MET A 93 3.37 -3.31 -1.99
N THR A 94 3.59 -2.21 -1.28
CA THR A 94 4.89 -1.48 -1.31
C THR A 94 6.03 -2.41 -0.86
N ILE A 95 5.86 -3.14 0.24
CA ILE A 95 6.88 -4.10 0.74
C ILE A 95 7.13 -5.19 -0.31
N ALA A 96 6.10 -5.77 -0.90
CA ALA A 96 6.25 -6.81 -1.91
C ALA A 96 6.97 -6.29 -3.16
N LEU A 97 6.64 -5.08 -3.62
CA LEU A 97 7.30 -4.48 -4.77
C LEU A 97 8.78 -4.15 -4.49
N ILE A 98 9.11 -3.67 -3.29
CA ILE A 98 10.51 -3.53 -2.83
C ILE A 98 11.22 -4.89 -2.89
N GLY A 99 10.60 -5.95 -2.41
CA GLY A 99 11.15 -7.30 -2.47
C GLY A 99 11.45 -7.75 -3.90
N LEU A 100 10.57 -7.47 -4.85
CA LEU A 100 10.80 -7.77 -6.27
C LEU A 100 11.97 -6.97 -6.83
N THR A 101 12.10 -5.68 -6.53
CA THR A 101 13.24 -4.88 -7.00
C THR A 101 14.58 -5.35 -6.44
N ILE A 102 14.59 -5.85 -5.19
CA ILE A 102 15.75 -6.49 -4.57
C ILE A 102 16.08 -7.81 -5.28
N ALA A 103 15.07 -8.66 -5.55
CA ALA A 103 15.28 -9.93 -6.24
C ALA A 103 15.85 -9.75 -7.66
N PHE A 104 15.38 -8.73 -8.37
CA PHE A 104 15.93 -8.30 -9.67
C PHE A 104 17.24 -7.52 -9.56
N ARG A 105 17.68 -7.16 -8.35
CA ARG A 105 18.87 -6.35 -8.07
C ARG A 105 18.82 -4.99 -8.76
N SER A 106 17.66 -4.38 -8.90
CA SER A 106 17.45 -3.16 -9.68
C SER A 106 17.47 -1.90 -8.81
N TRP A 107 18.49 -1.05 -8.96
CA TRP A 107 18.51 0.27 -8.34
C TRP A 107 17.43 1.18 -8.88
N LEU A 108 17.22 1.17 -10.20
CA LEU A 108 16.17 2.01 -10.81
C LEU A 108 14.77 1.54 -10.44
N GLY A 109 14.57 0.23 -10.31
CA GLY A 109 13.33 -0.31 -9.80
C GLY A 109 13.06 0.16 -8.37
N LEU A 110 14.06 0.07 -7.50
CA LEU A 110 13.94 0.54 -6.12
C LEU A 110 13.65 2.05 -6.04
N LEU A 111 14.35 2.85 -6.82
CA LEU A 111 14.08 4.29 -6.95
C LEU A 111 12.65 4.54 -7.45
N GLY A 112 12.21 3.77 -8.45
CA GLY A 112 10.86 3.86 -9.02
C GLY A 112 9.75 3.57 -8.00
N VAL A 113 10.00 2.65 -7.05
CA VAL A 113 9.04 2.41 -5.94
C VAL A 113 8.83 3.69 -5.14
N PHE A 114 9.88 4.39 -4.76
CA PHE A 114 9.77 5.60 -3.91
C PHE A 114 9.32 6.84 -4.67
N VAL A 115 9.68 6.97 -5.94
CA VAL A 115 9.40 8.19 -6.74
C VAL A 115 8.04 8.13 -7.44
N PHE A 116 7.60 6.95 -7.86
CA PHE A 116 6.36 6.81 -8.64
C PHE A 116 5.31 5.98 -7.92
N PHE A 117 5.67 4.77 -7.45
CA PHE A 117 4.69 3.84 -6.90
C PHE A 117 4.14 4.33 -5.55
N LEU A 118 4.97 4.59 -4.57
CA LEU A 118 4.55 5.03 -3.24
C LEU A 118 3.76 6.35 -3.27
N PRO A 119 4.13 7.41 -4.03
CA PRO A 119 3.29 8.60 -4.15
C PRO A 119 1.92 8.33 -4.78
N SER A 120 1.84 7.43 -5.78
CA SER A 120 0.56 7.06 -6.39
C SER A 120 -0.34 6.28 -5.42
N GLU A 121 0.23 5.40 -4.59
CA GLU A 121 -0.48 4.72 -3.50
C GLU A 121 -1.00 5.72 -2.45
N ILE A 122 -0.15 6.65 -2.03
CA ILE A 122 -0.54 7.69 -1.06
C ILE A 122 -1.68 8.55 -1.62
N TYR A 123 -1.62 8.90 -2.89
CA TYR A 123 -2.67 9.65 -3.56
C TYR A 123 -3.99 8.87 -3.56
N ARG A 124 -3.95 7.59 -3.92
CA ARG A 124 -5.11 6.69 -3.89
C ARG A 124 -5.67 6.54 -2.48
N ALA A 125 -4.81 6.25 -1.49
CA ALA A 125 -5.20 6.08 -0.10
C ALA A 125 -5.86 7.36 0.47
N LYS A 126 -5.34 8.55 0.13
CA LYS A 126 -5.97 9.83 0.53
C LYS A 126 -7.33 10.06 -0.13
N SER A 127 -7.52 9.60 -1.37
CA SER A 127 -8.81 9.66 -2.04
C SER A 127 -9.83 8.75 -1.34
N GLU A 128 -9.41 7.55 -0.94
CA GLU A 128 -10.21 6.62 -0.14
C GLU A 128 -10.54 7.20 1.25
N GLU A 129 -9.59 7.84 1.95
CA GLU A 129 -9.85 8.51 3.23
C GLU A 129 -10.90 9.61 3.12
N LYS A 130 -10.97 10.35 2.01
CA LYS A 130 -12.02 11.35 1.76
C LYS A 130 -13.41 10.70 1.68
N ALA A 131 -13.51 9.58 0.96
CA ALA A 131 -14.76 8.83 0.86
C ALA A 131 -15.18 8.25 2.22
N LEU A 132 -14.22 7.71 3.00
CA LEU A 132 -14.46 7.22 4.35
C LEU A 132 -14.89 8.33 5.31
N THR A 133 -14.29 9.52 5.22
CA THR A 133 -14.72 10.70 6.00
C THR A 133 -16.18 11.07 5.69
N THR A 134 -16.55 11.05 4.42
CA THR A 134 -17.93 11.38 4.00
C THR A 134 -18.92 10.32 4.49
N LYS A 135 -18.54 9.03 4.46
CA LYS A 135 -19.43 7.92 4.81
C LYS A 135 -19.58 7.72 6.33
N PHE A 136 -18.48 7.75 7.09
CA PHE A 136 -18.44 7.39 8.50
C PHE A 136 -18.29 8.58 9.45
N GLY A 137 -18.01 9.78 8.94
CA GLY A 137 -17.96 11.02 9.73
C GLY A 137 -17.11 10.93 11.00
N SER A 138 -17.71 11.15 12.16
CA SER A 138 -17.03 11.17 13.46
C SER A 138 -16.42 9.83 13.86
N GLU A 139 -16.98 8.69 13.41
CA GLU A 139 -16.40 7.37 13.67
C GLU A 139 -15.05 7.20 12.97
N TRP A 140 -14.97 7.65 11.71
CA TRP A 140 -13.71 7.69 10.96
C TRP A 140 -12.67 8.58 11.63
N GLU A 141 -13.03 9.79 12.05
CA GLU A 141 -12.08 10.71 12.69
C GLU A 141 -11.55 10.13 14.03
N LYS A 142 -12.39 9.46 14.81
CA LYS A 142 -12.00 8.76 16.03
C LYS A 142 -11.04 7.59 15.74
N TYR A 143 -11.27 6.83 14.68
CA TYR A 143 -10.36 5.77 14.25
C TYR A 143 -9.03 6.34 13.75
N LYS A 144 -9.08 7.36 12.91
CA LYS A 144 -7.91 8.06 12.33
C LYS A 144 -6.99 8.65 13.40
N SER A 145 -7.54 9.18 14.50
CA SER A 145 -6.76 9.74 15.60
C SER A 145 -5.94 8.70 16.38
N ARG A 146 -6.30 7.42 16.28
CA ARG A 146 -5.67 6.30 17.02
C ARG A 146 -4.75 5.43 16.17
N THR A 147 -4.83 5.57 14.84
CA THR A 147 -4.23 4.62 13.89
C THR A 147 -3.34 5.38 12.91
N GLY A 148 -2.14 4.87 12.66
CA GLY A 148 -1.22 5.47 11.69
C GLY A 148 -1.68 5.29 10.24
N PHE A 149 -1.16 6.10 9.32
CA PHE A 149 -1.49 6.00 7.89
C PHE A 149 -1.01 4.67 7.29
N MET A 150 0.28 4.53 7.07
CA MET A 150 0.98 3.30 6.65
C MET A 150 2.04 2.86 7.68
N MET A 151 2.35 3.70 8.68
CA MET A 151 3.21 3.37 9.80
C MET A 151 2.39 3.37 11.09
N PRO A 152 2.64 2.44 12.02
CA PRO A 152 1.95 2.43 13.30
C PRO A 152 2.09 3.77 14.03
N HIS A 153 0.99 4.22 14.64
CA HIS A 153 1.04 5.42 15.46
C HIS A 153 1.79 5.11 16.76
N VAL A 154 3.00 5.65 16.89
CA VAL A 154 3.75 5.56 18.15
C VAL A 154 3.04 6.48 19.15
N ARG A 155 2.23 5.92 20.05
CA ARG A 155 1.75 6.66 21.21
C ARG A 155 2.97 7.14 22.00
N ARG A 156 3.28 8.42 21.94
CA ARG A 156 4.06 9.03 23.00
C ARG A 156 3.20 8.91 24.27
N SER A 157 3.68 8.13 25.21
CA SER A 157 3.19 8.16 26.59
C SER A 157 3.63 9.50 27.21
N VAL A 158 2.91 10.54 26.91
CA VAL A 158 2.94 11.78 27.68
C VAL A 158 1.60 11.80 28.38
N ASP A 159 1.65 11.46 29.66
CA ASP A 159 0.86 11.94 30.77
C ASP A 159 0.70 10.82 31.82
N ARG A 160 1.61 10.84 32.77
CA ARG A 160 1.34 10.56 34.17
C ARG A 160 1.74 11.78 34.99
#